data_cca709583d5b11fc12fbff667d1b3b1e
#
_entry.id   cca709583d5b11fc12fbff667d1b3b1e
#
_cell.length_a   1.000
_cell.length_b   1.000
_cell.length_c   1.000
_cell.angle_alpha   90.00
_cell.angle_beta   90.00
_cell.angle_gamma   90.00
#
_symmetry.space_group_name_H-M   'P 1'
#
loop_
_entity.id
_entity.type
_entity.pdbx_description
1 polymer ?
#
loop_
_entity_poly.entity_id
_entity_poly.type
_entity_poly.pdbx_seq_one_letter_code
_entity_poly.pdbx_strand_id
1 'polypeptide(L)'
;MLVSSVGADPRSKNFYLRVKGELEEAVRTLPMDAVHILRPSFLIGEREEPRSGEAAGIALVRALEFALAGPLRKYRAIPASTVATAMVAAANKNASGCFIYHYDQICTLAHDFSP
;
A
#
# COMPACT_ATOMS: atom_id res chain seq x y z
N MET A 1 0.30 -7.82 -10.78
CA MET A 1 0.52 -6.87 -9.67
C MET A 1 -0.77 -6.22 -9.25
N LEU A 2 -1.00 -6.10 -7.96
CA LEU A 2 -2.25 -5.58 -7.42
C LEU A 2 -1.96 -4.58 -6.30
N VAL A 3 -2.60 -3.41 -6.36
CA VAL A 3 -2.64 -2.47 -5.23
C VAL A 3 -3.91 -2.76 -4.44
N SER A 4 -3.76 -3.32 -3.26
CA SER A 4 -4.87 -3.66 -2.39
C SER A 4 -4.94 -2.66 -1.23
N SER A 5 -5.24 -3.12 -0.03
CA SER A 5 -5.33 -2.26 1.14
C SER A 5 -4.93 -3.03 2.38
N VAL A 6 -4.30 -2.35 3.32
CA VAL A 6 -4.06 -2.92 4.65
C VAL A 6 -5.41 -3.33 5.26
N GLY A 7 -5.44 -4.50 5.87
CA GLY A 7 -6.69 -5.04 6.44
C GLY A 7 -7.57 -5.76 5.44
N ALA A 8 -7.16 -5.90 4.17
CA ALA A 8 -7.93 -6.65 3.18
C ALA A 8 -8.18 -8.08 3.68
N ASP A 9 -9.45 -8.50 3.70
CA ASP A 9 -9.85 -9.79 4.21
C ASP A 9 -11.20 -10.15 3.60
N PRO A 10 -11.32 -11.31 2.93
CA PRO A 10 -12.59 -11.73 2.35
C PRO A 10 -13.68 -11.96 3.39
N ARG A 11 -13.31 -12.08 4.66
CA ARG A 11 -14.25 -12.26 5.78
C ARG A 11 -14.58 -10.97 6.52
N SER A 12 -14.04 -9.84 6.05
CA SER A 12 -14.25 -8.55 6.70
C SER A 12 -15.72 -8.13 6.65
N LYS A 13 -16.18 -7.51 7.72
CA LYS A 13 -17.52 -6.87 7.74
C LYS A 13 -17.53 -5.56 6.97
N ASN A 14 -16.37 -4.95 6.76
CA ASN A 14 -16.23 -3.76 5.95
C ASN A 14 -16.29 -4.15 4.48
N PHE A 15 -17.24 -3.56 3.74
CA PHE A 15 -17.45 -3.91 2.34
C PHE A 15 -16.19 -3.71 1.48
N TYR A 16 -15.52 -2.57 1.66
CA TYR A 16 -14.32 -2.24 0.88
C TYR A 16 -13.19 -3.27 1.13
N LEU A 17 -12.93 -3.58 2.39
CA LEU A 17 -11.88 -4.52 2.75
C LEU A 17 -12.24 -5.95 2.33
N ARG A 18 -13.51 -6.29 2.36
CA ARG A 18 -13.97 -7.59 1.89
C ARG A 18 -13.75 -7.75 0.38
N VAL A 19 -14.12 -6.74 -0.40
CA VAL A 19 -13.92 -6.74 -1.85
C VAL A 19 -12.44 -6.85 -2.18
N LYS A 20 -11.60 -6.08 -1.47
CA LYS A 20 -10.14 -6.15 -1.67
C LYS A 20 -9.60 -7.53 -1.33
N GLY A 21 -10.09 -8.14 -0.24
CA GLY A 21 -9.68 -9.49 0.14
C GLY A 21 -10.10 -10.54 -0.87
N GLU A 22 -11.32 -10.45 -1.39
CA GLU A 22 -11.80 -11.35 -2.43
C GLU A 22 -10.99 -11.21 -3.71
N LEU A 23 -10.63 -9.98 -4.06
CA LEU A 23 -9.80 -9.71 -5.22
C LEU A 23 -8.40 -10.31 -5.05
N GLU A 24 -7.81 -10.19 -3.87
CA GLU A 24 -6.51 -10.80 -3.59
C GLU A 24 -6.56 -12.32 -3.77
N GLU A 25 -7.61 -12.97 -3.26
CA GLU A 25 -7.78 -14.41 -3.44
C GLU A 25 -7.91 -14.79 -4.91
N ALA A 26 -8.70 -14.04 -5.66
CA ALA A 26 -8.90 -14.30 -7.08
C ALA A 26 -7.58 -14.19 -7.85
N VAL A 27 -6.77 -13.17 -7.56
CA VAL A 27 -5.48 -12.96 -8.21
C VAL A 27 -4.51 -14.09 -7.91
N ARG A 28 -4.54 -14.61 -6.67
CA ARG A 28 -3.66 -15.72 -6.28
C ARG A 28 -3.95 -17.03 -7.03
N THR A 29 -5.17 -17.17 -7.51
CA THR A 29 -5.55 -18.39 -8.26
C THR A 29 -5.18 -18.32 -9.73
N LEU A 30 -4.74 -17.17 -10.23
CA LEU A 30 -4.34 -17.01 -11.63
C LEU A 30 -3.03 -17.76 -11.90
N PRO A 31 -2.88 -18.34 -13.10
CA PRO A 31 -1.66 -19.07 -13.47
C PRO A 31 -0.53 -18.11 -13.83
N MET A 32 -0.03 -17.38 -12.87
CA MET A 32 1.04 -16.40 -13.04
C MET A 32 2.28 -16.86 -12.27
N ASP A 33 3.45 -16.62 -12.85
CA ASP A 33 4.72 -16.98 -12.22
C ASP A 33 4.95 -16.20 -10.93
N ALA A 34 4.56 -14.92 -10.91
CA ALA A 34 4.73 -14.07 -9.74
C ALA A 34 3.51 -13.18 -9.55
N VAL A 35 3.07 -13.05 -8.31
CA VAL A 35 1.99 -12.15 -7.91
C VAL A 35 2.53 -11.24 -6.82
N HIS A 36 2.44 -9.95 -7.04
CA HIS A 36 2.86 -8.93 -6.08
C HIS A 36 1.64 -8.12 -5.63
N ILE A 37 1.36 -8.14 -4.34
CA ILE A 37 0.22 -7.45 -3.75
C ILE A 37 0.75 -6.41 -2.78
N LEU A 38 0.47 -5.14 -3.07
CA LEU A 38 0.86 -4.02 -2.21
C LEU A 38 -0.37 -3.59 -1.40
N ARG A 39 -0.19 -3.47 -0.09
CA ARG A 39 -1.27 -3.11 0.84
C ARG A 39 -0.98 -1.79 1.53
N PRO A 40 -1.04 -0.65 0.82
CA PRO A 40 -0.94 0.64 1.49
C PRO A 40 -2.19 0.93 2.32
N SER A 41 -2.03 1.71 3.37
CA SER A 41 -3.16 2.12 4.20
C SER A 41 -3.84 3.33 3.56
N PHE A 42 -3.13 4.43 3.46
CA PHE A 42 -3.64 5.70 2.97
C PHE A 42 -2.64 6.29 1.99
N LEU A 43 -3.11 6.63 0.79
CA LEU A 43 -2.26 7.23 -0.23
C LEU A 43 -2.31 8.75 -0.14
N ILE A 44 -1.14 9.37 -0.09
CA ILE A 44 -1.01 10.82 -0.16
C ILE A 44 -0.76 11.17 -1.62
N GLY A 45 -1.74 11.85 -2.23
CA GLY A 45 -1.59 12.34 -3.59
C GLY A 45 -0.99 13.72 -3.61
N GLU A 46 -0.27 14.04 -4.68
CA GLU A 46 0.16 15.39 -4.94
C GLU A 46 -1.00 16.14 -5.60
N ARG A 47 -1.44 17.23 -4.97
CA ARG A 47 -2.47 18.10 -5.54
C ARG A 47 -1.90 19.50 -5.69
N GLU A 48 -2.13 20.09 -6.85
CA GLU A 48 -1.65 21.43 -7.14
C GLU A 48 -2.35 22.49 -6.29
N GLU A 49 -3.63 22.27 -5.94
CA GLU A 49 -4.41 23.20 -5.14
C GLU A 49 -4.88 22.55 -3.85
N PRO A 50 -4.37 22.99 -2.68
CA PRO A 50 -4.90 22.51 -1.42
C PRO A 50 -6.32 23.04 -1.20
N ARG A 51 -7.26 22.15 -0.91
CA ARG A 51 -8.62 22.53 -0.54
C ARG A 51 -8.63 23.02 0.89
N SER A 52 -9.60 23.88 1.21
CA SER A 52 -9.77 24.32 2.59
C SER A 52 -10.00 23.10 3.49
N GLY A 53 -9.22 22.98 4.56
CA GLY A 53 -9.26 21.82 5.44
C GLY A 53 -8.21 20.77 5.17
N GLU A 54 -7.55 20.78 4.01
CA GLU A 54 -6.48 19.82 3.71
C GLU A 54 -5.28 19.99 4.63
N ALA A 55 -4.94 21.24 4.97
CA ALA A 55 -3.85 21.52 5.91
C ALA A 55 -4.09 20.87 7.27
N ALA A 56 -5.34 20.94 7.77
CA ALA A 56 -5.71 20.28 9.01
C ALA A 56 -5.67 18.77 8.87
N GLY A 57 -6.12 18.24 7.72
CA GLY A 57 -6.04 16.82 7.43
C GLY A 57 -4.62 16.31 7.37
N ILE A 58 -3.71 17.07 6.75
CA ILE A 58 -2.29 16.72 6.67
C ILE A 58 -1.67 16.73 8.07
N ALA A 59 -2.00 17.74 8.89
CA ALA A 59 -1.50 17.81 10.26
C ALA A 59 -1.97 16.61 11.08
N LEU A 60 -3.23 16.21 10.91
CA LEU A 60 -3.77 15.04 11.59
C LEU A 60 -3.05 13.76 11.15
N VAL A 61 -2.82 13.60 9.84
CA VAL A 61 -2.10 12.44 9.31
C VAL A 61 -0.69 12.38 9.89
N ARG A 62 0.01 13.51 9.97
CA ARG A 62 1.34 13.56 10.57
C ARG A 62 1.34 13.21 12.05
N ALA A 63 0.34 13.68 12.78
CA ALA A 63 0.17 13.32 14.18
C ALA A 63 -0.08 11.82 14.34
N LEU A 64 -0.90 11.24 13.47
CA LEU A 64 -1.16 9.81 13.46
C LEU A 64 0.09 9.01 13.08
N GLU A 65 0.91 9.51 12.16
CA GLU A 65 2.18 8.87 11.82
C GLU A 65 3.09 8.75 13.03
N PHE A 66 3.15 9.79 13.85
CA PHE A 66 3.93 9.76 15.08
C PHE A 66 3.38 8.72 16.07
N ALA A 67 2.05 8.61 16.15
CA ALA A 67 1.40 7.63 17.02
C ALA A 67 1.49 6.21 16.47
N LEU A 68 1.61 6.06 15.13
CA LEU A 68 1.63 4.75 14.46
C LEU A 68 3.07 4.23 14.32
N ALA A 69 3.75 4.09 15.47
CA ALA A 69 5.10 3.52 15.51
C ALA A 69 5.04 2.04 15.89
N GLY A 70 6.13 1.31 15.63
CA GLY A 70 6.22 -0.11 15.99
C GLY A 70 5.26 -0.98 15.19
N PRO A 71 4.47 -1.84 15.84
CA PRO A 71 3.60 -2.79 15.14
C PRO A 71 2.48 -2.13 14.34
N LEU A 72 2.18 -0.84 14.59
CA LEU A 72 1.14 -0.12 13.86
C LEU A 72 1.67 0.63 12.63
N ARG A 73 2.94 0.45 12.29
CA ARG A 73 3.55 1.14 11.13
C ARG A 73 2.85 0.80 9.81
N LYS A 74 2.27 -0.39 9.69
CA LYS A 74 1.56 -0.80 8.49
C LYS A 74 0.36 0.09 8.15
N TYR A 75 -0.11 0.88 9.12
CA TYR A 75 -1.23 1.81 8.93
C TYR A 75 -0.76 3.22 8.57
N ARG A 76 0.53 3.44 8.42
CA ARG A 76 1.04 4.76 8.05
C ARG A 76 0.65 5.14 6.64
N ALA A 77 0.39 6.45 6.44
CA ALA A 77 0.16 6.99 5.11
C ALA A 77 1.44 6.93 4.28
N ILE A 78 1.28 6.78 2.98
CA ILE A 78 2.41 6.65 2.07
C ILE A 78 2.13 7.48 0.81
N PRO A 79 3.14 8.21 0.27
CA PRO A 79 2.94 8.94 -0.98
C PRO A 79 2.64 7.98 -2.14
N ALA A 80 1.70 8.37 -3.00
CA ALA A 80 1.37 7.56 -4.17
C ALA A 80 2.59 7.32 -5.07
N SER A 81 3.48 8.31 -5.17
CA SER A 81 4.72 8.16 -5.92
C SER A 81 5.63 7.06 -5.36
N THR A 82 5.66 6.91 -4.05
CA THR A 82 6.43 5.85 -3.39
C THR A 82 5.85 4.48 -3.74
N VAL A 83 4.53 4.35 -3.72
CA VAL A 83 3.86 3.10 -4.11
C VAL A 83 4.16 2.79 -5.57
N ALA A 84 4.09 3.79 -6.46
CA ALA A 84 4.40 3.60 -7.88
C ALA A 84 5.84 3.12 -8.08
N THR A 85 6.81 3.72 -7.38
CA THR A 85 8.21 3.30 -7.46
C THR A 85 8.38 1.87 -6.95
N ALA A 86 7.72 1.52 -5.85
CA ALA A 86 7.75 0.17 -5.31
C ALA A 86 7.15 -0.85 -6.29
N MET A 87 6.08 -0.47 -6.99
CA MET A 87 5.47 -1.33 -8.01
C MET A 87 6.44 -1.64 -9.15
N VAL A 88 7.14 -0.61 -9.63
CA VAL A 88 8.16 -0.78 -10.67
C VAL A 88 9.29 -1.67 -10.15
N ALA A 89 9.74 -1.44 -8.93
CA ALA A 89 10.80 -2.26 -8.32
C ALA A 89 10.36 -3.72 -8.21
N ALA A 90 9.15 -3.97 -7.74
CA ALA A 90 8.62 -5.33 -7.61
C ALA A 90 8.50 -6.01 -8.97
N ALA A 91 8.06 -5.27 -9.99
CA ALA A 91 7.91 -5.81 -11.34
C ALA A 91 9.26 -6.23 -11.95
N ASN A 92 10.35 -5.61 -11.50
CA ASN A 92 11.69 -5.92 -11.99
C ASN A 92 12.39 -7.01 -11.17
N LYS A 93 11.76 -7.52 -10.13
CA LYS A 93 12.32 -8.66 -9.38
C LYS A 93 12.20 -9.94 -10.16
N ASN A 94 13.29 -10.69 -10.21
CA ASN A 94 13.30 -12.00 -10.83
C ASN A 94 13.02 -13.07 -9.77
N ALA A 95 11.77 -13.08 -9.28
CA ALA A 95 11.34 -13.99 -8.24
C ALA A 95 9.96 -14.52 -8.58
N SER A 96 9.69 -15.79 -8.23
CA SER A 96 8.38 -16.41 -8.45
C SER A 96 7.68 -16.63 -7.11
N GLY A 97 6.35 -16.67 -7.14
CA GLY A 97 5.54 -16.87 -5.95
C GLY A 97 4.60 -15.71 -5.69
N CYS A 98 3.99 -15.71 -4.51
CA CYS A 98 3.09 -14.65 -4.08
C CYS A 98 3.75 -13.81 -2.99
N PHE A 99 3.81 -12.50 -3.20
CA PHE A 99 4.48 -11.58 -2.29
C PHE A 99 3.49 -10.50 -1.84
N ILE A 100 3.42 -10.26 -0.54
CA ILE A 100 2.57 -9.23 0.05
C ILE A 100 3.47 -8.19 0.72
N TYR A 101 3.22 -6.92 0.39
CA TYR A 101 4.03 -5.81 0.88
C TYR A 101 3.17 -4.84 1.68
N HIS A 102 3.55 -4.62 2.95
CA HIS A 102 2.99 -3.58 3.78
C HIS A 102 3.88 -2.33 3.76
N TYR A 103 3.61 -1.36 4.63
CA TYR A 103 4.29 -0.07 4.63
C TYR A 103 5.82 -0.18 4.56
N ASP A 104 6.41 -0.95 5.47
CA ASP A 104 7.88 -1.04 5.55
C ASP A 104 8.47 -1.67 4.30
N GLN A 105 7.85 -2.74 3.80
CA GLN A 105 8.31 -3.43 2.61
C GLN A 105 8.16 -2.54 1.36
N ILE A 106 7.06 -1.78 1.26
CA ILE A 106 6.85 -0.87 0.14
C ILE A 106 7.92 0.23 0.16
N CYS A 107 8.18 0.82 1.32
CA CYS A 107 9.20 1.85 1.46
C CYS A 107 10.59 1.32 1.13
N THR A 108 10.91 0.11 1.57
CA THR A 108 12.19 -0.52 1.27
C THR A 108 12.36 -0.77 -0.22
N LEU A 109 11.33 -1.29 -0.89
CA LEU A 109 11.36 -1.50 -2.33
C LEU A 109 11.62 -0.19 -3.08
N ALA A 110 10.89 0.86 -2.70
CA ALA A 110 11.03 2.16 -3.37
C ALA A 110 12.40 2.78 -3.13
N HIS A 111 12.90 2.68 -1.91
CA HIS A 111 14.21 3.21 -1.54
C HIS A 111 15.34 2.49 -2.30
N ASP A 112 15.30 1.17 -2.33
CA ASP A 112 16.35 0.36 -2.95
C ASP A 112 16.37 0.51 -4.47
N PHE A 113 15.23 0.83 -5.07
CA PHE A 113 15.11 1.04 -6.53
C PHE A 113 15.51 2.45 -6.96
N SER A 114 15.37 3.43 -6.07
CA SER A 114 15.68 4.82 -6.39
C SER A 114 17.19 5.02 -6.58
N PRO A 115 17.60 5.73 -7.63
CA PRO A 115 19.02 6.04 -7.84
C PRO A 115 19.59 6.96 -6.78
#